data_16cf3514c35ea5cda79f21950e35ed9d
#
_entry.id   16cf3514c35ea5cda79f21950e35ed9d
#
_cell.length_a   1.000
_cell.length_b   1.000
_cell.length_c   1.000
_cell.angle_alpha   90.00
_cell.angle_beta   90.00
_cell.angle_gamma   90.00
#
_symmetry.space_group_name_H-M   'P 1'
#
loop_
_entity.id
_entity.type
_entity.pdbx_description
1 polymer ?
#
loop_
_entity_poly.entity_id
_entity_poly.type
_entity_poly.pdbx_seq_one_letter_code
_entity_poly.pdbx_strand_id
1 'polypeptide(L)'
;MYQGYAMKENEFVIFDLGAILAGYAADMTRTLYLGEPSRRVRNLYNAVVEAQEKAVRSALPGVRAGDVDAVARRALAGHGLARFFTHSTGHGVGMDTHEMPRLARGKGPASNRPCGDS
;
A
#
# COMPACT_ATOMS: atom_id res chain seq x y z
N MET A 1 16.74 -22.03 -7.70
CA MET A 1 15.87 -22.81 -8.63
C MET A 1 14.49 -22.19 -8.55
N TYR A 2 14.03 -21.57 -9.63
CA TYR A 2 12.70 -20.96 -9.72
C TYR A 2 11.68 -22.10 -9.78
N GLN A 3 10.91 -22.30 -8.76
CA GLN A 3 9.75 -23.21 -8.84
C GLN A 3 8.62 -22.43 -9.50
N GLY A 4 8.36 -22.71 -10.77
CA GLY A 4 7.23 -22.14 -11.49
C GLY A 4 5.92 -22.55 -10.83
N TYR A 5 5.23 -21.57 -10.21
CA TYR A 5 3.86 -21.77 -9.73
C TYR A 5 2.89 -21.43 -10.86
N ALA A 6 2.05 -22.38 -11.21
CA ALA A 6 0.96 -22.12 -12.16
C ALA A 6 -0.19 -21.42 -11.46
N MET A 7 -0.54 -20.22 -11.92
CA MET A 7 -1.68 -19.47 -11.42
C MET A 7 -2.97 -20.27 -11.64
N LYS A 8 -3.85 -20.27 -10.63
CA LYS A 8 -5.12 -21.02 -10.66
C LYS A 8 -6.30 -20.06 -10.63
N GLU A 9 -7.46 -20.54 -11.07
CA GLU A 9 -8.71 -19.83 -10.84
C GLU A 9 -8.98 -19.65 -9.34
N ASN A 10 -9.67 -18.57 -9.01
CA ASN A 10 -10.02 -18.17 -7.65
C ASN A 10 -8.84 -17.75 -6.75
N GLU A 11 -7.76 -17.25 -7.36
CA GLU A 11 -6.61 -16.71 -6.66
C GLU A 11 -6.41 -15.22 -6.96
N PHE A 12 -5.87 -14.48 -5.98
CA PHE A 12 -5.32 -13.16 -6.21
C PHE A 12 -3.93 -13.27 -6.83
N VAL A 13 -3.68 -12.44 -7.83
CA VAL A 13 -2.35 -12.25 -8.42
C VAL A 13 -1.93 -10.82 -8.16
N ILE A 14 -0.77 -10.65 -7.54
CA ILE A 14 -0.16 -9.36 -7.28
C ILE A 14 0.96 -9.14 -8.28
N PHE A 15 0.87 -8.05 -9.01
CA PHE A 15 1.93 -7.53 -9.87
C PHE A 15 2.60 -6.38 -9.14
N ASP A 16 3.86 -6.56 -8.80
CA ASP A 16 4.70 -5.57 -8.16
C ASP A 16 5.82 -5.22 -9.13
N LEU A 17 5.75 -4.02 -9.69
CA LEU A 17 6.51 -3.59 -10.86
C LEU A 17 7.18 -2.25 -10.58
N GLY A 18 8.41 -2.11 -11.04
CA GLY A 18 9.14 -0.87 -10.98
C GLY A 18 9.97 -0.62 -12.23
N ALA A 19 10.36 0.61 -12.42
CA ALA A 19 11.29 1.02 -13.47
C ALA A 19 12.20 2.12 -12.94
N ILE A 20 13.42 2.19 -13.50
CA ILE A 20 14.35 3.30 -13.25
C ILE A 20 14.59 4.02 -14.57
N LEU A 21 14.32 5.32 -14.60
CA LEU A 21 14.58 6.18 -15.75
C LEU A 21 15.41 7.38 -15.32
N ALA A 22 16.54 7.59 -15.94
CA ALA A 22 17.47 8.69 -15.65
C ALA A 22 17.85 8.81 -14.16
N GLY A 23 17.96 7.67 -13.46
CA GLY A 23 18.30 7.60 -12.04
C GLY A 23 17.12 7.73 -11.07
N TYR A 24 15.89 7.92 -11.56
CA TYR A 24 14.69 7.99 -10.74
C TYR A 24 13.88 6.68 -10.84
N ALA A 25 13.48 6.19 -9.69
CA ALA A 25 12.69 4.99 -9.55
C ALA A 25 11.18 5.27 -9.66
N ALA A 26 10.43 4.29 -10.16
CA ALA A 26 8.98 4.20 -10.03
C ALA A 26 8.63 2.87 -9.38
N ASP A 27 7.53 2.85 -8.63
CA ASP A 27 7.06 1.68 -7.91
C ASP A 27 5.54 1.59 -8.05
N MET A 28 5.05 0.44 -8.49
CA MET A 28 3.63 0.25 -8.76
C MET A 28 3.18 -1.18 -8.48
N THR A 29 2.17 -1.31 -7.63
CA THR A 29 1.51 -2.61 -7.39
C THR A 29 0.12 -2.63 -8.00
N ARG A 30 -0.26 -3.76 -8.62
CA ARG A 30 -1.62 -4.05 -9.07
C ARG A 30 -2.03 -5.44 -8.61
N THR A 31 -3.28 -5.54 -8.19
CA THR A 31 -3.86 -6.81 -7.75
C THR A 31 -5.01 -7.19 -8.68
N LEU A 32 -4.94 -8.37 -9.24
CA LEU A 32 -5.98 -8.98 -10.06
C LEU A 32 -6.56 -10.20 -9.34
N TYR A 33 -7.76 -10.58 -9.70
CA TYR A 33 -8.37 -11.85 -9.28
C TYR A 33 -8.67 -12.68 -10.51
N LEU A 34 -8.25 -13.93 -10.50
CA LEU A 34 -8.49 -14.86 -11.61
C LEU A 34 -9.82 -15.56 -11.42
N GLY A 35 -10.72 -15.45 -12.41
CA GLY A 35 -12.07 -16.02 -12.38
C GLY A 35 -13.12 -15.07 -11.81
N GLU A 36 -14.28 -15.60 -11.46
CA GLU A 36 -15.43 -14.82 -10.95
C GLU A 36 -15.31 -14.62 -9.43
N PRO A 37 -15.07 -13.40 -8.95
CA PRO A 37 -14.91 -13.15 -7.54
C PRO A 37 -16.22 -13.33 -6.76
N SER A 38 -16.20 -14.11 -5.69
CA SER A 38 -17.30 -14.21 -4.75
C SER A 38 -17.59 -12.85 -4.09
N ARG A 39 -18.78 -12.70 -3.50
CA ARG A 39 -19.15 -11.48 -2.74
C ARG A 39 -18.12 -11.15 -1.65
N ARG A 40 -17.58 -12.17 -0.98
CA ARG A 40 -16.55 -12.00 0.05
C ARG A 40 -15.26 -11.43 -0.53
N VAL A 41 -14.82 -11.91 -1.68
CA VAL A 41 -13.62 -11.43 -2.37
C VAL A 41 -13.81 -9.98 -2.82
N ARG A 42 -14.97 -9.64 -3.42
CA ARG A 42 -15.27 -8.27 -3.83
C ARG A 42 -15.29 -7.31 -2.64
N ASN A 43 -15.89 -7.71 -1.52
CA ASN A 43 -15.92 -6.89 -0.31
C ASN A 43 -14.51 -6.65 0.25
N LEU A 44 -13.67 -7.69 0.28
CA LEU A 44 -12.28 -7.56 0.70
C LEU A 44 -11.51 -6.59 -0.19
N TYR A 45 -11.61 -6.76 -1.49
CA TYR A 45 -10.94 -5.90 -2.46
C TYR A 45 -11.38 -4.44 -2.31
N ASN A 46 -12.69 -4.20 -2.26
CA ASN A 46 -13.26 -2.86 -2.11
C ASN A 46 -12.84 -2.19 -0.79
N ALA A 47 -12.75 -2.94 0.30
CA ALA A 47 -12.26 -2.42 1.58
C ALA A 47 -10.80 -1.94 1.50
N VAL A 48 -9.95 -2.66 0.76
CA VAL A 48 -8.56 -2.25 0.53
C VAL A 48 -8.50 -1.02 -0.38
N VAL A 49 -9.29 -0.98 -1.45
CA VAL A 49 -9.38 0.19 -2.34
C VAL A 49 -9.83 1.42 -1.55
N GLU A 50 -10.88 1.31 -0.73
CA GLU A 50 -11.35 2.41 0.13
C GLU A 50 -10.25 2.91 1.08
N ALA A 51 -9.52 1.99 1.70
CA ALA A 51 -8.43 2.36 2.61
C ALA A 51 -7.30 3.07 1.88
N GLN A 52 -6.92 2.59 0.71
CA GLN A 52 -5.89 3.19 -0.15
C GLN A 52 -6.30 4.60 -0.59
N GLU A 53 -7.51 4.77 -1.11
CA GLU A 53 -8.01 6.09 -1.54
C GLU A 53 -8.06 7.11 -0.39
N LYS A 54 -8.51 6.68 0.80
CA LYS A 54 -8.54 7.54 1.99
C LYS A 54 -7.13 7.95 2.41
N ALA A 55 -6.16 7.04 2.37
CA ALA A 55 -4.77 7.33 2.66
C ALA A 55 -4.19 8.34 1.66
N VAL A 56 -4.38 8.12 0.36
CA VAL A 56 -3.93 9.04 -0.70
C VAL A 56 -4.51 10.44 -0.50
N ARG A 57 -5.82 10.56 -0.26
CA ARG A 57 -6.47 11.85 -0.02
C ARG A 57 -5.98 12.56 1.24
N SER A 58 -5.46 11.82 2.22
CA SER A 58 -4.92 12.39 3.46
C SER A 58 -3.43 12.76 3.38
N ALA A 59 -2.72 12.31 2.34
CA ALA A 59 -1.30 12.55 2.13
C ALA A 59 -1.05 13.96 1.55
N LEU A 60 -1.33 14.98 2.35
CA LEU A 60 -1.14 16.38 1.98
C LEU A 60 0.19 16.90 2.54
N PRO A 61 0.79 17.94 1.94
CA PRO A 61 1.97 18.61 2.47
C PRO A 61 1.78 19.00 3.95
N GLY A 62 2.77 18.73 4.78
CA GLY A 62 2.73 19.02 6.22
C GLY A 62 2.01 17.98 7.09
N VAL A 63 1.28 17.02 6.50
CA VAL A 63 0.68 15.90 7.25
C VAL A 63 1.75 14.88 7.61
N ARG A 64 1.77 14.42 8.87
CA ARG A 64 2.74 13.42 9.30
C ARG A 64 2.47 12.07 8.62
N ALA A 65 3.52 11.41 8.17
CA ALA A 65 3.46 10.11 7.51
C ALA A 65 2.73 9.03 8.35
N GLY A 66 2.89 9.06 9.68
CA GLY A 66 2.17 8.16 10.59
C GLY A 66 0.67 8.43 10.68
N ASP A 67 0.23 9.67 10.43
CA ASP A 67 -1.20 10.01 10.42
C ASP A 67 -1.87 9.47 9.14
N VAL A 68 -1.17 9.48 8.01
CA VAL A 68 -1.62 8.85 6.77
C VAL A 68 -1.78 7.34 6.94
N ASP A 69 -0.80 6.66 7.55
CA ASP A 69 -0.91 5.23 7.90
C ASP A 69 -2.09 4.95 8.82
N ALA A 70 -2.32 5.83 9.80
CA ALA A 70 -3.45 5.68 10.71
C ALA A 70 -4.82 5.82 10.00
N VAL A 71 -4.93 6.61 8.94
CA VAL A 71 -6.14 6.72 8.10
C VAL A 71 -6.45 5.39 7.42
N ALA A 72 -5.46 4.77 6.76
CA ALA A 72 -5.62 3.47 6.11
C ALA A 72 -6.06 2.40 7.12
N ARG A 73 -5.38 2.33 8.27
CA ARG A 73 -5.70 1.34 9.30
C ARG A 73 -7.10 1.52 9.89
N ARG A 74 -7.56 2.74 10.12
CA ARG A 74 -8.93 2.99 10.59
C ARG A 74 -9.97 2.55 9.55
N ALA A 75 -9.73 2.81 8.27
CA ALA A 75 -10.62 2.34 7.21
C ALA A 75 -10.73 0.80 7.21
N LEU A 76 -9.60 0.09 7.25
CA LEU A 76 -9.58 -1.37 7.32
C LEU A 76 -10.20 -1.91 8.62
N ALA A 77 -10.05 -1.19 9.74
CA ALA A 77 -10.68 -1.56 11.01
C ALA A 77 -12.22 -1.53 10.92
N GLY A 78 -12.78 -0.57 10.21
CA GLY A 78 -14.23 -0.49 9.94
C GLY A 78 -14.78 -1.71 9.20
N HIS A 79 -13.94 -2.43 8.46
CA HIS A 79 -14.26 -3.68 7.77
C HIS A 79 -13.80 -4.94 8.54
N GLY A 80 -13.29 -4.80 9.78
CA GLY A 80 -12.77 -5.93 10.57
C GLY A 80 -11.44 -6.49 10.07
N LEU A 81 -10.72 -5.75 9.21
CA LEU A 81 -9.52 -6.21 8.50
C LEU A 81 -8.19 -5.72 9.12
N ALA A 82 -8.23 -4.87 10.16
CA ALA A 82 -7.03 -4.24 10.73
C ALA A 82 -5.94 -5.22 11.15
N ARG A 83 -6.32 -6.39 11.65
CA ARG A 83 -5.38 -7.44 12.10
C ARG A 83 -4.57 -8.07 10.97
N PHE A 84 -5.07 -7.99 9.73
CA PHE A 84 -4.40 -8.55 8.56
C PHE A 84 -3.45 -7.56 7.90
N PHE A 85 -3.52 -6.28 8.27
CA PHE A 85 -2.65 -5.24 7.74
C PHE A 85 -1.37 -5.13 8.60
N THR A 86 -0.40 -5.98 8.31
CA THR A 86 0.81 -6.18 9.12
C THR A 86 2.00 -5.35 8.69
N HIS A 87 1.98 -4.77 7.48
CA HIS A 87 3.07 -3.95 6.94
C HIS A 87 2.75 -2.44 7.00
N SER A 88 3.65 -1.60 6.48
CA SER A 88 3.44 -0.16 6.33
C SER A 88 2.47 0.15 5.18
N THR A 89 1.82 1.33 5.23
CA THR A 89 0.95 1.80 4.16
C THR A 89 1.72 2.16 2.89
N GLY A 90 2.96 2.66 3.05
CA GLY A 90 3.80 3.04 1.92
C GLY A 90 5.12 3.67 2.35
N HIS A 91 5.80 4.26 1.37
CA HIS A 91 7.11 4.90 1.51
C HIS A 91 7.31 5.94 0.42
N GLY A 92 8.31 6.80 0.59
CA GLY A 92 8.80 7.68 -0.47
C GLY A 92 9.44 6.87 -1.60
N VAL A 93 9.43 7.44 -2.78
CA VAL A 93 10.11 6.93 -3.98
C VAL A 93 10.88 8.09 -4.62
N GLY A 94 12.14 7.86 -4.99
CA GLY A 94 12.98 8.87 -5.60
C GLY A 94 14.14 8.25 -6.36
N MET A 95 15.37 8.49 -5.97
CA MET A 95 16.53 7.80 -6.54
C MET A 95 16.60 6.33 -6.12
N ASP A 96 16.16 6.05 -4.89
CA ASP A 96 15.92 4.69 -4.43
C ASP A 96 14.42 4.35 -4.50
N THR A 97 14.11 3.07 -4.68
CA THR A 97 12.72 2.59 -4.67
C THR A 97 12.06 2.81 -3.30
N HIS A 98 12.84 2.72 -2.22
CA HIS A 98 12.37 2.90 -0.85
C HIS A 98 13.10 4.05 -0.17
N GLU A 99 12.47 5.20 -0.10
CA GLU A 99 12.98 6.39 0.56
C GLU A 99 12.07 6.87 1.70
N MET A 100 12.56 7.83 2.45
CA MET A 100 11.75 8.53 3.45
C MET A 100 10.81 9.53 2.75
N PRO A 101 9.64 9.84 3.33
CA PRO A 101 9.12 9.34 4.59
C PRO A 101 8.55 7.91 4.48
N ARG A 102 8.43 7.22 5.62
CA ARG A 102 7.77 5.92 5.70
C ARG A 102 6.38 6.08 6.33
N LEU A 103 5.35 5.69 5.60
CA LEU A 103 3.96 5.71 6.06
C LEU A 103 3.69 4.46 6.91
N ALA A 104 4.08 4.51 8.19
CA ALA A 104 4.06 3.35 9.08
C ALA A 104 3.54 3.71 10.47
N ARG A 105 3.11 2.68 11.23
CA ARG A 105 2.73 2.85 12.64
C ARG A 105 3.89 3.44 13.45
N GLY A 106 3.54 4.30 14.42
CA GLY A 106 4.42 4.72 15.48
C GLY A 106 4.73 6.21 15.47
N LYS A 107 5.45 6.62 16.53
CA LYS A 107 5.92 7.99 16.73
C LYS A 107 7.43 8.10 16.46
N GLY A 108 8.01 7.16 15.73
CA GLY A 108 9.42 7.17 15.39
C GLY A 108 9.78 8.29 14.40
N PRO A 109 11.07 8.63 14.24
CA PRO A 109 11.53 9.69 13.34
C PRO A 109 11.01 9.53 11.91
N ALA A 110 10.89 8.29 11.46
CA ALA A 110 10.41 7.95 10.12
C ALA A 110 8.93 8.27 9.89
N SER A 111 8.08 8.07 10.90
CA SER A 111 6.63 8.30 10.83
C SER A 111 6.23 9.73 11.24
N ASN A 112 7.14 10.48 11.87
CA ASN A 112 6.92 11.88 12.25
C ASN A 112 7.32 12.89 11.16
N ARG A 113 7.98 12.45 10.09
CA ARG A 113 8.32 13.35 8.98
C ARG A 113 7.05 13.77 8.24
N PRO A 114 6.92 15.06 7.91
CA PRO A 114 5.85 15.53 7.05
C PRO A 114 5.93 14.93 5.64
N CYS A 115 4.77 14.76 5.02
CA CYS A 115 4.71 14.48 3.59
C CYS A 115 5.15 15.74 2.83
N GLY A 116 6.04 15.60 1.85
CA GLY A 116 6.47 16.68 0.98
C GLY A 116 7.73 17.42 1.40
N ASP A 117 8.36 17.07 2.52
CA ASP A 117 9.71 17.53 2.86
C ASP A 117 10.73 16.57 2.23
N SER A 118 11.30 16.98 1.14
CA SER A 118 12.42 16.32 0.44
C SER A 118 13.71 17.12 0.63
#